data_925c762af473e6d73ccea7c4dc0d2603
#
_entry.id   925c762af473e6d73ccea7c4dc0d2603
#
_cell.length_a   1.000
_cell.length_b   1.000
_cell.length_c   1.000
_cell.angle_alpha   90.00
_cell.angle_beta   90.00
_cell.angle_gamma   90.00
#
_symmetry.space_group_name_H-M   'P 1'
#
loop_
_entity.id
_entity.type
_entity.pdbx_description
1 polymer ?
#
loop_
_entity_poly.entity_id
_entity_poly.type
_entity_poly.pdbx_seq_one_letter_code
_entity_poly.pdbx_strand_id
1 'polypeptide(L)'
;SGLGSSACSVVAGLMAMNEFCDRPLDKTTLLGLMGELEGRISGSVHYDNVAPCYLGGLQLMLEEEGIISQEVPCFDDWLWVMAYPGIKVSTAEARAILPAQYRRQDCISHGRYLAGFIHACHTRQPQLAAKLMQDVIAEPYRTRLLPGFAEARKAAQEIGALACGISGSGPTLFAVCNDGATAQRMAAWLQQ
;
A
#
# COMPACT_ATOMS: atom_id res chain seq x y z
N SER A 1 1.35 1.73 -12.02
CA SER A 1 1.47 2.99 -11.28
C SER A 1 1.87 2.80 -9.81
N GLY A 2 1.53 1.68 -9.18
CA GLY A 2 1.69 1.47 -7.73
C GLY A 2 0.70 2.27 -6.86
N LEU A 3 -0.35 2.81 -7.47
CA LEU A 3 -1.39 3.63 -6.80
C LEU A 3 -2.80 3.05 -7.01
N GLY A 4 -2.92 1.77 -7.32
CA GLY A 4 -4.21 1.09 -7.47
C GLY A 4 -5.11 1.64 -8.59
N SER A 5 -4.54 2.18 -9.68
CA SER A 5 -5.32 2.86 -10.73
C SER A 5 -6.36 1.96 -11.40
N SER A 6 -6.10 0.67 -11.56
CA SER A 6 -7.08 -0.31 -12.06
C SER A 6 -8.24 -0.45 -11.07
N ALA A 7 -7.93 -0.71 -9.81
CA ALA A 7 -8.92 -0.80 -8.74
C ALA A 7 -9.79 0.46 -8.65
N CYS A 8 -9.20 1.66 -8.73
CA CYS A 8 -9.95 2.91 -8.74
C CYS A 8 -10.97 2.98 -9.88
N SER A 9 -10.62 2.51 -11.07
CA SER A 9 -11.54 2.48 -12.22
C SER A 9 -12.69 1.51 -12.00
N VAL A 10 -12.41 0.32 -11.46
CA VAL A 10 -13.44 -0.69 -11.11
C VAL A 10 -14.37 -0.16 -10.03
N VAL A 11 -13.81 0.40 -8.96
CA VAL A 11 -14.59 0.98 -7.83
C VAL A 11 -15.50 2.09 -8.34
N ALA A 12 -14.95 3.06 -9.07
CA ALA A 12 -15.73 4.19 -9.59
C ALA A 12 -16.87 3.73 -10.52
N GLY A 13 -16.59 2.78 -11.42
CA GLY A 13 -17.59 2.23 -12.34
C GLY A 13 -18.72 1.51 -11.62
N LEU A 14 -18.40 0.62 -10.68
CA LEU A 14 -19.43 -0.11 -9.93
C LEU A 14 -20.21 0.77 -8.97
N MET A 15 -19.58 1.74 -8.32
CA MET A 15 -20.27 2.70 -7.48
C MET A 15 -21.27 3.53 -8.30
N ALA A 16 -20.87 4.03 -9.47
CA ALA A 16 -21.73 4.79 -10.36
C ALA A 16 -22.92 3.94 -10.86
N MET A 17 -22.69 2.69 -11.23
CA MET A 17 -23.78 1.77 -11.66
C MET A 17 -24.73 1.47 -10.51
N ASN A 18 -24.22 1.19 -9.30
CA ASN A 18 -25.05 0.91 -8.14
C ASN A 18 -25.92 2.14 -7.77
N GLU A 19 -25.34 3.33 -7.83
CA GLU A 19 -26.07 4.59 -7.61
C GLU A 19 -27.16 4.81 -8.68
N PHE A 20 -26.82 4.60 -9.95
CA PHE A 20 -27.77 4.73 -11.06
C PHE A 20 -28.96 3.77 -10.98
N CYS A 21 -28.75 2.58 -10.38
CA CYS A 21 -29.78 1.57 -10.16
C CYS A 21 -30.46 1.69 -8.78
N ASP A 22 -30.48 2.87 -8.15
CA ASP A 22 -31.09 3.09 -6.83
C ASP A 22 -30.49 2.26 -5.69
N ARG A 23 -29.19 1.95 -5.76
CA ARG A 23 -28.40 1.25 -4.72
C ARG A 23 -28.93 -0.14 -4.36
N PRO A 24 -29.16 -1.04 -5.32
CA PRO A 24 -29.73 -2.37 -5.01
C PRO A 24 -28.76 -3.27 -4.26
N LEU A 25 -27.43 -2.96 -4.26
CA LEU A 25 -26.40 -3.77 -3.62
C LEU A 25 -25.91 -3.12 -2.34
N ASP A 26 -25.78 -3.93 -1.30
CA ASP A 26 -25.14 -3.51 -0.06
C ASP A 26 -23.61 -3.40 -0.20
N LYS A 27 -22.98 -2.81 0.82
CA LYS A 27 -21.55 -2.50 0.83
C LYS A 27 -20.66 -3.74 0.67
N THR A 28 -21.03 -4.85 1.29
CA THR A 28 -20.26 -6.10 1.27
C THR A 28 -20.34 -6.79 -0.08
N THR A 29 -21.55 -6.89 -0.63
CA THR A 29 -21.81 -7.46 -1.97
C THR A 29 -21.07 -6.65 -3.03
N LEU A 30 -21.13 -5.31 -2.94
CA LEU A 30 -20.48 -4.44 -3.90
C LEU A 30 -18.94 -4.57 -3.83
N LEU A 31 -18.37 -4.66 -2.63
CA LEU A 31 -16.93 -4.93 -2.47
C LEU A 31 -16.52 -6.28 -3.07
N GLY A 32 -17.33 -7.32 -2.86
CA GLY A 32 -17.11 -8.64 -3.47
C GLY A 32 -17.04 -8.57 -4.99
N LEU A 33 -18.01 -7.89 -5.62
CA LEU A 33 -18.03 -7.69 -7.08
C LEU A 33 -16.83 -6.87 -7.58
N MET A 34 -16.39 -5.85 -6.82
CA MET A 34 -15.20 -5.08 -7.14
C MET A 34 -13.95 -5.96 -7.18
N GLY A 35 -13.77 -6.83 -6.19
CA GLY A 35 -12.66 -7.79 -6.17
C GLY A 35 -12.70 -8.78 -7.31
N GLU A 36 -13.88 -9.32 -7.66
CA GLU A 36 -14.03 -10.22 -8.80
C GLU A 36 -13.69 -9.55 -10.13
N LEU A 37 -14.14 -8.32 -10.37
CA LEU A 37 -13.83 -7.58 -11.58
C LEU A 37 -12.35 -7.21 -11.67
N GLU A 38 -11.73 -6.76 -10.58
CA GLU A 38 -10.28 -6.52 -10.55
C GLU A 38 -9.52 -7.82 -10.79
N GLY A 39 -9.99 -8.94 -10.26
CA GLY A 39 -9.43 -10.28 -10.50
C GLY A 39 -9.43 -10.70 -11.97
N ARG A 40 -10.46 -10.35 -12.73
CA ARG A 40 -10.51 -10.60 -14.19
C ARG A 40 -9.49 -9.78 -14.97
N ILE A 41 -9.13 -8.58 -14.47
CA ILE A 41 -8.13 -7.71 -15.09
C ILE A 41 -6.71 -8.15 -14.71
N SER A 42 -6.49 -8.49 -13.44
CA SER A 42 -5.16 -8.77 -12.86
C SER A 42 -4.77 -10.25 -12.86
N GLY A 43 -5.71 -11.15 -13.16
CA GLY A 43 -5.49 -12.60 -13.26
C GLY A 43 -5.74 -13.38 -11.95
N SER A 44 -6.02 -12.71 -10.82
CA SER A 44 -6.42 -13.33 -9.56
C SER A 44 -7.25 -12.37 -8.71
N VAL A 45 -8.26 -12.89 -8.01
CA VAL A 45 -9.06 -12.09 -7.08
C VAL A 45 -8.17 -11.66 -5.91
N HIS A 46 -8.18 -10.38 -5.58
CA HIS A 46 -7.50 -9.81 -4.43
C HIS A 46 -8.09 -8.43 -4.12
N TYR A 47 -8.08 -8.06 -2.86
CA TYR A 47 -8.79 -6.89 -2.35
C TYR A 47 -7.87 -5.78 -1.85
N ASP A 48 -6.57 -5.99 -1.84
CA ASP A 48 -5.54 -5.10 -1.28
C ASP A 48 -5.54 -3.66 -1.84
N ASN A 49 -6.02 -3.47 -3.07
CA ASN A 49 -6.23 -2.15 -3.67
C ASN A 49 -7.70 -1.73 -3.68
N VAL A 50 -8.62 -2.68 -3.89
CA VAL A 50 -10.07 -2.39 -4.01
C VAL A 50 -10.66 -1.97 -2.68
N ALA A 51 -10.32 -2.69 -1.60
CA ALA A 51 -10.87 -2.42 -0.28
C ALA A 51 -10.50 -1.02 0.23
N PRO A 52 -9.23 -0.58 0.25
CA PRO A 52 -8.91 0.77 0.70
C PRO A 52 -9.44 1.86 -0.25
N CYS A 53 -9.56 1.59 -1.55
CA CYS A 53 -10.15 2.53 -2.50
C CYS A 53 -11.65 2.75 -2.24
N TYR A 54 -12.39 1.69 -1.90
CA TYR A 54 -13.83 1.73 -1.68
C TYR A 54 -14.21 2.12 -0.26
N LEU A 55 -13.53 1.56 0.73
CA LEU A 55 -13.84 1.73 2.15
C LEU A 55 -13.15 2.94 2.78
N GLY A 56 -12.00 3.34 2.20
CA GLY A 56 -11.12 4.35 2.78
C GLY A 56 -10.21 3.81 3.89
N GLY A 57 -9.44 4.70 4.48
CA GLY A 57 -8.59 4.40 5.63
C GLY A 57 -7.51 3.35 5.39
N LEU A 58 -6.99 2.81 6.47
CA LEU A 58 -6.02 1.72 6.47
C LEU A 58 -6.77 0.39 6.63
N GLN A 59 -6.67 -0.49 5.64
CA GLN A 59 -7.40 -1.76 5.60
C GLN A 59 -6.45 -2.94 5.80
N LEU A 60 -6.75 -3.78 6.78
CA LEU A 60 -6.09 -5.07 6.99
C LEU A 60 -6.86 -6.14 6.23
N MET A 61 -6.24 -6.73 5.22
CA MET A 61 -6.85 -7.84 4.47
C MET A 61 -6.83 -9.11 5.31
N LEU A 62 -8.00 -9.73 5.49
CA LEU A 62 -8.16 -11.01 6.17
C LEU A 62 -8.56 -12.10 5.17
N GLU A 63 -9.43 -11.78 4.22
CA GLU A 63 -9.89 -12.66 3.13
C GLU A 63 -10.46 -13.99 3.66
N GLU A 64 -11.08 -13.94 4.85
CA GLU A 64 -11.80 -15.04 5.46
C GLU A 64 -13.29 -15.00 5.07
N GLU A 65 -14.01 -16.12 5.23
CA GLU A 65 -15.42 -16.22 4.90
C GLU A 65 -16.24 -15.12 5.61
N GLY A 66 -16.87 -14.26 4.81
CA GLY A 66 -17.67 -13.14 5.29
C GLY A 66 -16.88 -11.92 5.81
N ILE A 67 -15.55 -11.97 5.84
CA ILE A 67 -14.70 -10.88 6.32
C ILE A 67 -13.57 -10.62 5.32
N ILE A 68 -13.75 -9.68 4.42
CA ILE A 68 -12.73 -9.33 3.43
C ILE A 68 -11.61 -8.51 4.08
N SER A 69 -11.96 -7.46 4.83
CA SER A 69 -11.00 -6.59 5.50
C SER A 69 -11.53 -6.05 6.82
N GLN A 70 -10.62 -5.53 7.62
CA GLN A 70 -10.90 -4.77 8.84
C GLN A 70 -10.17 -3.44 8.80
N GLU A 71 -10.83 -2.38 9.26
CA GLU A 71 -10.19 -1.08 9.38
C GLU A 71 -9.22 -1.06 10.56
N VAL A 72 -8.02 -0.53 10.30
CA VAL A 72 -7.00 -0.30 11.32
C VAL A 72 -6.89 1.20 11.56
N PRO A 73 -6.84 1.67 12.81
CA PRO A 73 -6.65 3.08 13.11
C PRO A 73 -5.38 3.63 12.45
N CYS A 74 -5.51 4.76 11.77
CA CYS A 74 -4.38 5.48 11.17
C CYS A 74 -4.05 6.73 12.01
N PHE A 75 -2.97 7.40 11.68
CA PHE A 75 -2.52 8.62 12.34
C PHE A 75 -2.89 9.81 11.45
N ASP A 76 -3.76 10.69 11.95
CA ASP A 76 -4.31 11.82 11.19
C ASP A 76 -3.26 12.92 10.92
N ASP A 77 -2.18 12.95 11.69
CA ASP A 77 -1.04 13.85 11.57
C ASP A 77 0.04 13.36 10.60
N TRP A 78 -0.12 12.15 10.03
CA TRP A 78 0.80 11.65 9.04
C TRP A 78 0.59 12.30 7.68
N LEU A 79 1.67 12.84 7.13
CA LEU A 79 1.73 13.40 5.79
C LEU A 79 2.43 12.40 4.85
N TRP A 80 1.72 12.00 3.81
CA TRP A 80 2.22 11.05 2.82
C TRP A 80 2.77 11.81 1.61
N VAL A 81 4.07 11.66 1.37
CA VAL A 81 4.72 12.16 0.16
C VAL A 81 4.83 11.01 -0.82
N MET A 82 4.20 11.14 -1.98
CA MET A 82 4.19 10.13 -3.03
C MET A 82 5.02 10.60 -4.21
N ALA A 83 5.88 9.73 -4.76
CA ALA A 83 6.68 10.04 -5.94
C ALA A 83 6.55 8.94 -6.99
N TYR A 84 6.10 9.32 -8.18
CA TYR A 84 6.09 8.46 -9.36
C TYR A 84 7.32 8.77 -10.22
N PRO A 85 8.27 7.83 -10.36
CA PRO A 85 9.56 8.11 -11.01
C PRO A 85 9.50 8.10 -12.56
N GLY A 86 8.31 8.13 -13.15
CA GLY A 86 8.15 8.16 -14.61
C GLY A 86 8.47 6.85 -15.34
N ILE A 87 8.89 5.81 -14.64
CA ILE A 87 9.19 4.49 -15.22
C ILE A 87 7.97 3.58 -15.18
N LYS A 88 7.92 2.63 -16.10
CA LYS A 88 6.85 1.64 -16.17
C LYS A 88 7.35 0.31 -15.62
N VAL A 89 6.78 -0.14 -14.51
CA VAL A 89 6.97 -1.49 -13.97
C VAL A 89 5.60 -2.17 -14.00
N SER A 90 5.51 -3.33 -14.66
CA SER A 90 4.28 -4.11 -14.65
C SER A 90 4.14 -4.90 -13.34
N THR A 91 2.90 -5.12 -12.89
CA THR A 91 2.63 -5.98 -11.72
C THR A 91 3.14 -7.40 -11.95
N ALA A 92 3.06 -7.89 -13.18
CA ALA A 92 3.59 -9.22 -13.57
C ALA A 92 5.11 -9.30 -13.36
N GLU A 93 5.87 -8.32 -13.81
CA GLU A 93 7.33 -8.25 -13.58
C GLU A 93 7.66 -8.15 -12.09
N ALA A 94 6.94 -7.28 -11.35
CA ALA A 94 7.14 -7.10 -9.91
C ALA A 94 6.76 -8.34 -9.08
N ARG A 95 5.92 -9.24 -9.62
CA ARG A 95 5.62 -10.55 -9.05
C ARG A 95 6.64 -11.61 -9.46
N ALA A 96 7.02 -11.64 -10.72
CA ALA A 96 7.95 -12.65 -11.26
C ALA A 96 9.36 -12.58 -10.65
N ILE A 97 9.77 -11.42 -10.14
CA ILE A 97 11.08 -11.24 -9.50
C ILE A 97 11.15 -11.80 -8.08
N LEU A 98 10.01 -12.12 -7.47
CA LEU A 98 9.95 -12.65 -6.11
C LEU A 98 10.35 -14.13 -6.10
N PRO A 99 11.12 -14.58 -5.09
CA PRO A 99 11.52 -15.97 -4.99
C PRO A 99 10.33 -16.87 -4.60
N ALA A 100 10.38 -18.12 -4.99
CA ALA A 100 9.40 -19.12 -4.57
C ALA A 100 9.49 -19.50 -3.08
N GLN A 101 10.62 -19.21 -2.44
CA GLN A 101 10.88 -19.54 -1.03
C GLN A 101 11.63 -18.39 -0.36
N TYR A 102 11.33 -18.20 0.92
CA TYR A 102 11.94 -17.18 1.77
C TYR A 102 12.67 -17.82 2.95
N ARG A 103 13.70 -17.15 3.45
CA ARG A 103 14.38 -17.61 4.67
C ARG A 103 13.41 -17.54 5.85
N ARG A 104 13.45 -18.56 6.70
CA ARG A 104 12.62 -18.58 7.93
C ARG A 104 12.71 -17.29 8.74
N GLN A 105 13.90 -16.69 8.84
CA GLN A 105 14.12 -15.46 9.58
C GLN A 105 13.34 -14.28 8.96
N ASP A 106 13.27 -14.18 7.64
CA ASP A 106 12.53 -13.12 6.96
C ASP A 106 11.02 -13.25 7.20
N CYS A 107 10.49 -14.49 7.17
CA CYS A 107 9.07 -14.75 7.51
C CYS A 107 8.76 -14.39 8.97
N ILE A 108 9.66 -14.73 9.92
CA ILE A 108 9.49 -14.35 11.33
C ILE A 108 9.52 -12.83 11.50
N SER A 109 10.46 -12.15 10.82
CA SER A 109 10.57 -10.69 10.87
C SER A 109 9.34 -10.01 10.28
N HIS A 110 8.84 -10.50 9.15
CA HIS A 110 7.61 -10.01 8.52
C HIS A 110 6.43 -10.09 9.49
N GLY A 111 6.21 -11.27 10.12
CA GLY A 111 5.14 -11.44 11.09
C GLY A 111 5.27 -10.49 12.31
N ARG A 112 6.49 -10.29 12.82
CA ARG A 112 6.75 -9.33 13.92
C ARG A 112 6.45 -7.90 13.51
N TYR A 113 6.88 -7.48 12.31
CA TYR A 113 6.66 -6.12 11.83
C TYR A 113 5.17 -5.86 11.62
N LEU A 114 4.47 -6.79 10.97
CA LEU A 114 3.03 -6.65 10.75
C LEU A 114 2.25 -6.60 12.07
N ALA A 115 2.45 -7.59 12.95
CA ALA A 115 1.76 -7.63 14.25
C ALA A 115 2.08 -6.41 15.11
N GLY A 116 3.36 -5.98 15.14
CA GLY A 116 3.78 -4.79 15.86
C GLY A 116 3.23 -3.50 15.27
N PHE A 117 3.13 -3.38 13.96
CA PHE A 117 2.50 -2.26 13.26
C PHE A 117 1.02 -2.13 13.65
N ILE A 118 0.26 -3.21 13.55
CA ILE A 118 -1.15 -3.24 13.94
C ILE A 118 -1.33 -2.86 15.42
N HIS A 119 -0.50 -3.44 16.31
CA HIS A 119 -0.50 -3.08 17.72
C HIS A 119 -0.22 -1.58 17.94
N ALA A 120 0.80 -1.04 17.28
CA ALA A 120 1.18 0.37 17.40
C ALA A 120 0.08 1.31 16.89
N CYS A 121 -0.65 0.96 15.82
CA CYS A 121 -1.80 1.71 15.34
C CYS A 121 -2.91 1.74 16.39
N HIS A 122 -3.30 0.59 16.95
CA HIS A 122 -4.36 0.52 17.98
C HIS A 122 -3.98 1.18 19.30
N THR A 123 -2.70 1.21 19.63
CA THR A 123 -2.19 1.84 20.87
C THR A 123 -1.67 3.27 20.68
N ARG A 124 -1.93 3.85 19.48
CA ARG A 124 -1.57 5.23 19.14
C ARG A 124 -0.09 5.57 19.33
N GLN A 125 0.80 4.70 18.84
CA GLN A 125 2.25 4.84 18.88
C GLN A 125 2.83 5.12 17.49
N PRO A 126 2.75 6.37 16.95
CA PRO A 126 3.10 6.68 15.55
C PRO A 126 4.55 6.38 15.21
N GLN A 127 5.51 6.67 16.10
CA GLN A 127 6.94 6.41 15.87
C GLN A 127 7.24 4.91 15.80
N LEU A 128 6.56 4.10 16.64
CA LEU A 128 6.70 2.65 16.61
C LEU A 128 6.08 2.08 15.33
N ALA A 129 4.88 2.54 14.96
CA ALA A 129 4.21 2.12 13.73
C ALA A 129 5.09 2.40 12.51
N ALA A 130 5.60 3.63 12.36
CA ALA A 130 6.48 4.01 11.25
C ALA A 130 7.77 3.16 11.21
N LYS A 131 8.39 2.90 12.36
CA LYS A 131 9.58 2.05 12.46
C LYS A 131 9.32 0.61 12.01
N LEU A 132 8.09 0.12 12.17
CA LEU A 132 7.68 -1.23 11.80
C LEU A 132 7.11 -1.35 10.36
N MET A 133 6.95 -0.23 9.65
CA MET A 133 6.61 -0.22 8.22
C MET A 133 7.82 -0.66 7.38
N GLN A 134 8.16 -1.95 7.46
CA GLN A 134 9.29 -2.55 6.75
C GLN A 134 8.82 -3.77 5.96
N ASP A 135 9.03 -3.74 4.66
CA ASP A 135 8.83 -4.89 3.79
C ASP A 135 10.16 -5.66 3.63
N VAL A 136 10.26 -6.80 4.31
CA VAL A 136 11.41 -7.72 4.22
C VAL A 136 11.14 -8.87 3.24
N ILE A 137 9.96 -8.92 2.64
CA ILE A 137 9.52 -9.98 1.73
C ILE A 137 9.70 -9.57 0.27
N ALA A 138 9.09 -8.47 -0.15
CA ALA A 138 9.07 -8.08 -1.55
C ALA A 138 10.09 -6.97 -1.89
N GLU A 139 10.23 -5.97 -1.04
CA GLU A 139 11.07 -4.80 -1.29
C GLU A 139 12.55 -5.15 -1.59
N PRO A 140 13.22 -6.09 -0.88
CA PRO A 140 14.62 -6.43 -1.16
C PRO A 140 14.84 -6.92 -2.60
N TYR A 141 13.82 -7.46 -3.24
CA TYR A 141 13.88 -7.92 -4.63
C TYR A 141 13.45 -6.82 -5.61
N ARG A 142 12.44 -6.04 -5.26
CA ARG A 142 11.87 -4.98 -6.12
C ARG A 142 12.76 -3.76 -6.26
N THR A 143 13.66 -3.49 -5.31
CA THR A 143 14.60 -2.36 -5.37
C THR A 143 15.40 -2.30 -6.66
N ARG A 144 15.76 -3.45 -7.25
CA ARG A 144 16.49 -3.50 -8.53
C ARG A 144 15.65 -3.06 -9.75
N LEU A 145 14.31 -2.99 -9.61
CA LEU A 145 13.42 -2.45 -10.63
C LEU A 145 13.22 -0.94 -10.50
N LEU A 146 13.78 -0.34 -9.45
CA LEU A 146 13.55 1.05 -9.05
C LEU A 146 14.88 1.78 -8.85
N PRO A 147 15.54 2.22 -9.95
CA PRO A 147 16.74 3.03 -9.86
C PRO A 147 16.48 4.27 -8.98
N GLY A 148 17.43 4.60 -8.10
CA GLY A 148 17.30 5.73 -7.18
C GLY A 148 16.54 5.43 -5.86
N PHE A 149 15.98 4.22 -5.69
CA PHE A 149 15.23 3.91 -4.46
C PHE A 149 16.11 3.88 -3.20
N ALA A 150 17.33 3.34 -3.31
CA ALA A 150 18.26 3.30 -2.19
C ALA A 150 18.67 4.72 -1.75
N GLU A 151 18.91 5.61 -2.71
CA GLU A 151 19.20 7.01 -2.51
C GLU A 151 17.99 7.74 -1.89
N ALA A 152 16.78 7.50 -2.39
CA ALA A 152 15.55 8.06 -1.84
C ALA A 152 15.33 7.64 -0.38
N ARG A 153 15.57 6.37 -0.06
CA ARG A 153 15.47 5.87 1.32
C ARG A 153 16.50 6.52 2.24
N LYS A 154 17.73 6.66 1.79
CA LYS A 154 18.79 7.34 2.54
C LYS A 154 18.43 8.81 2.78
N ALA A 155 18.00 9.51 1.74
CA ALA A 155 17.58 10.91 1.83
C ALA A 155 16.37 11.07 2.78
N ALA A 156 15.38 10.17 2.71
CA ALA A 156 14.24 10.18 3.62
C ALA A 156 14.68 10.11 5.09
N GLN A 157 15.64 9.25 5.39
CA GLN A 157 16.21 9.13 6.74
C GLN A 157 16.97 10.39 7.16
N GLU A 158 17.79 10.97 6.28
CA GLU A 158 18.57 12.20 6.54
C GLU A 158 17.67 13.45 6.69
N ILE A 159 16.58 13.51 5.93
CA ILE A 159 15.58 14.58 5.98
C ILE A 159 14.71 14.47 7.25
N GLY A 160 14.59 13.27 7.83
CA GLY A 160 13.81 13.02 9.03
C GLY A 160 12.40 12.49 8.76
N ALA A 161 12.15 11.88 7.59
CA ALA A 161 10.92 11.13 7.35
C ALA A 161 10.83 9.92 8.29
N LEU A 162 9.63 9.61 8.74
CA LEU A 162 9.35 8.52 9.68
C LEU A 162 9.51 7.14 9.02
N ALA A 163 9.12 7.03 7.75
CA ALA A 163 9.21 5.81 6.95
C ALA A 163 9.36 6.16 5.46
N CYS A 164 9.91 5.24 4.68
CA CYS A 164 9.97 5.30 3.23
C CYS A 164 9.91 3.89 2.66
N GLY A 165 9.15 3.69 1.59
CA GLY A 165 8.96 2.38 0.98
C GLY A 165 8.39 2.45 -0.43
N ILE A 166 8.10 1.26 -0.98
CA ILE A 166 7.50 1.09 -2.30
C ILE A 166 5.99 0.97 -2.13
N SER A 167 5.23 1.75 -2.90
CA SER A 167 3.77 1.65 -2.91
C SER A 167 3.32 0.47 -3.78
N GLY A 168 2.72 -0.54 -3.15
CA GLY A 168 2.25 -1.76 -3.81
C GLY A 168 3.37 -2.48 -4.56
N SER A 169 3.17 -2.77 -5.83
CA SER A 169 4.20 -3.37 -6.70
C SER A 169 5.23 -2.36 -7.24
N GLY A 170 5.07 -1.09 -6.93
CA GLY A 170 5.82 0.01 -7.51
C GLY A 170 5.24 0.46 -8.88
N PRO A 171 5.92 1.38 -9.58
CA PRO A 171 7.17 2.02 -9.20
C PRO A 171 7.03 3.23 -8.25
N THR A 172 5.82 3.59 -7.85
CA THR A 172 5.62 4.71 -6.93
C THR A 172 6.28 4.43 -5.58
N LEU A 173 6.99 5.43 -5.07
CA LEU A 173 7.58 5.45 -3.74
C LEU A 173 6.70 6.26 -2.80
N PHE A 174 6.74 5.95 -1.52
CA PHE A 174 6.13 6.79 -0.50
C PHE A 174 7.14 7.15 0.60
N ALA A 175 6.94 8.31 1.21
CA ALA A 175 7.55 8.65 2.47
C ALA A 175 6.46 9.15 3.44
N VAL A 176 6.62 8.84 4.72
CA VAL A 176 5.72 9.29 5.80
C VAL A 176 6.44 10.36 6.61
N CYS A 177 5.80 11.50 6.79
CA CYS A 177 6.31 12.61 7.60
C CYS A 177 5.27 13.00 8.65
N ASN A 178 5.68 13.59 9.75
CA ASN A 178 4.79 14.07 10.82
C ASN A 178 4.73 15.61 10.90
N ASP A 179 5.40 16.31 9.98
CA ASP A 179 5.34 17.76 9.87
C ASP A 179 5.49 18.24 8.42
N GLY A 180 4.91 19.40 8.12
CA GLY A 180 4.88 19.97 6.78
C GLY A 180 6.26 20.38 6.24
N ALA A 181 7.19 20.79 7.08
CA ALA A 181 8.52 21.20 6.65
C ALA A 181 9.34 19.98 6.17
N THR A 182 9.28 18.87 6.89
CA THR A 182 9.89 17.60 6.50
C THR A 182 9.25 17.06 5.22
N ALA A 183 7.91 17.10 5.10
CA ALA A 183 7.20 16.67 3.90
C ALA A 183 7.60 17.49 2.67
N GLN A 184 7.71 18.82 2.79
CA GLN A 184 8.14 19.70 1.70
C GLN A 184 9.59 19.44 1.28
N ARG A 185 10.52 19.25 2.23
CA ARG A 185 11.91 18.89 1.92
C ARG A 185 12.00 17.55 1.20
N MET A 186 11.23 16.57 1.64
CA MET A 186 11.17 15.25 1.00
C MET A 186 10.61 15.35 -0.43
N ALA A 187 9.51 16.09 -0.62
CA ALA A 187 8.93 16.32 -1.94
C ALA A 187 9.91 17.03 -2.88
N ALA A 188 10.61 18.06 -2.41
CA ALA A 188 11.62 18.78 -3.20
C ALA A 188 12.82 17.90 -3.58
N TRP A 189 13.25 17.00 -2.71
CA TRP A 189 14.31 16.05 -3.02
C TRP A 189 13.87 15.03 -4.09
N LEU A 190 12.64 14.51 -3.99
CA LEU A 190 12.10 13.53 -4.94
C LEU A 190 11.80 14.10 -6.34
N GLN A 191 11.85 15.42 -6.54
CA GLN A 191 11.67 16.08 -7.82
C GLN A 191 12.99 16.25 -8.61
N GLN A 192 14.14 15.94 -8.04
CA GLN A 192 15.47 16.02 -8.67
C GLN A 192 15.80 14.77 -9.48
#